data_830a2db3ae6c52260888257688c07167
#
_entry.id   830a2db3ae6c52260888257688c07167
#
_cell.length_a   1.000
_cell.length_b   1.000
_cell.length_c   1.000
_cell.angle_alpha   90.00
_cell.angle_beta   90.00
_cell.angle_gamma   90.00
#
_symmetry.space_group_name_H-M   'P 1'
#
loop_
_entity.id
_entity.type
_entity.pdbx_description
1 polymer ?
#
loop_
_entity_poly.entity_id
_entity_poly.type
_entity_poly.pdbx_seq_one_letter_code
_entity_poly.pdbx_strand_id
1 'polypeptide(L)'
;MTVLHSPPNELLRIYKVYLFVSVDEHGEGVCAAPVLGPGTVVPLIAADQARLRALLPWAGHIAEMSGKPIKLLTFTSRAELMTITPDGPAAQ
;
A
#
# COMPACT_ATOMS: atom_id res chain seq x y z
N MET A 1 15.53 -17.66 1.68
CA MET A 1 14.88 -17.77 3.00
C MET A 1 13.84 -16.67 3.15
N THR A 2 12.67 -17.04 3.61
CA THR A 2 11.60 -16.07 3.82
C THR A 2 11.70 -15.48 5.23
N VAL A 3 11.67 -14.18 5.32
CA VAL A 3 11.66 -13.48 6.60
C VAL A 3 10.23 -13.12 6.96
N LEU A 4 9.75 -13.64 8.07
CA LEU A 4 8.43 -13.31 8.59
C LEU A 4 8.56 -12.21 9.62
N HIS A 5 7.62 -11.30 9.61
CA HIS A 5 7.67 -10.13 10.47
C HIS A 5 6.34 -9.91 11.16
N SER A 6 6.37 -9.88 12.47
CA SER A 6 5.20 -9.54 13.28
C SER A 6 5.67 -8.59 14.38
N PRO A 7 5.71 -7.29 14.08
CA PRO A 7 6.22 -6.30 15.02
C PRO A 7 5.23 -6.04 16.16
N PRO A 8 5.67 -5.40 17.24
CA PRO A 8 4.75 -4.89 18.24
C PRO A 8 3.76 -3.91 17.59
N ASN A 9 2.47 -4.08 17.89
CA ASN A 9 1.43 -3.28 17.25
C ASN A 9 1.52 -1.80 17.54
N GLU A 10 2.06 -1.43 18.68
CA GLU A 10 2.22 -0.02 19.03
C GLU A 10 3.20 0.71 18.11
N LEU A 11 4.09 -0.04 17.42
CA LEU A 11 5.04 0.55 16.49
C LEU A 11 4.48 0.66 15.08
N LEU A 12 3.56 -0.23 14.71
CA LEU A 12 2.98 -0.27 13.36
C LEU A 12 1.46 -0.33 13.40
N ARG A 13 0.88 0.53 14.22
CA ARG A 13 -0.56 0.62 14.33
C ARG A 13 -1.16 1.22 13.07
N ILE A 14 -2.22 0.60 12.57
CA ILE A 14 -2.90 1.06 11.36
C ILE A 14 -4.01 2.02 11.75
N TYR A 15 -3.91 3.26 11.23
CA TYR A 15 -4.98 4.25 11.40
C TYR A 15 -5.83 4.38 10.14
N LYS A 16 -5.17 4.39 8.99
CA LYS A 16 -5.79 4.51 7.67
C LYS A 16 -4.91 3.81 6.67
N VAL A 17 -5.50 3.45 5.54
CA VAL A 17 -4.73 2.93 4.41
C VAL A 17 -4.82 3.95 3.29
N TYR A 18 -3.68 4.30 2.72
CA TYR A 18 -3.56 5.22 1.59
C TYR A 18 -3.05 4.46 0.38
N LEU A 19 -3.64 4.73 -0.77
CA LEU A 19 -3.27 4.10 -2.03
C LEU A 19 -3.05 5.16 -3.10
N PHE A 20 -1.96 5.04 -3.85
CA PHE A 20 -1.77 5.83 -5.06
C PHE A 20 -2.20 4.99 -6.25
N VAL A 21 -3.14 5.51 -7.04
CA VAL A 21 -3.69 4.78 -8.20
C VAL A 21 -3.61 5.64 -9.44
N SER A 22 -3.41 4.98 -10.58
CA SER A 22 -3.56 5.59 -11.89
C SER A 22 -4.94 5.22 -12.44
N VAL A 23 -5.46 6.06 -13.32
CA VAL A 23 -6.77 5.82 -13.92
C VAL A 23 -6.61 5.75 -15.42
N ASP A 24 -7.20 4.74 -16.03
CA ASP A 24 -7.30 4.61 -17.48
C ASP A 24 -8.69 4.10 -17.84
N GLU A 25 -8.88 3.72 -19.11
CA GLU A 25 -10.17 3.24 -19.60
C GLU A 25 -10.62 1.93 -18.96
N HIS A 26 -9.71 1.20 -18.34
CA HIS A 26 -10.03 -0.05 -17.65
C HIS A 26 -10.31 0.15 -16.16
N GLY A 27 -10.15 1.37 -15.65
CA GLY A 27 -10.42 1.70 -14.27
C GLY A 27 -9.18 2.13 -13.51
N GLU A 28 -9.18 1.89 -12.21
CA GLU A 28 -8.12 2.30 -11.31
C GLU A 28 -7.15 1.15 -11.05
N GLY A 29 -5.85 1.45 -11.14
CA GLY A 29 -4.81 0.48 -10.85
C GLY A 29 -3.83 1.04 -9.83
N VAL A 30 -3.34 0.19 -8.94
CA VAL A 30 -2.38 0.60 -7.92
C VAL A 30 -1.01 0.86 -8.55
N CYS A 31 -0.44 2.03 -8.28
CA CYS A 31 0.89 2.38 -8.74
C CYS A 31 1.95 1.57 -7.99
N ALA A 32 3.09 1.36 -8.61
CA ALA A 32 4.22 0.66 -8.01
C ALA A 32 5.52 1.32 -8.44
N ALA A 33 6.53 1.25 -7.57
CA ALA A 33 7.81 1.88 -7.82
C ALA A 33 8.93 1.16 -7.06
N PRO A 34 10.20 1.34 -7.46
CA PRO A 34 11.34 0.69 -6.80
C PRO A 34 11.74 1.43 -5.52
N VAL A 35 10.82 1.56 -4.59
CA VAL A 35 11.00 2.32 -3.34
C VAL A 35 12.08 1.72 -2.46
N LEU A 36 12.23 0.39 -2.48
CA LEU A 36 13.19 -0.31 -1.64
C LEU A 36 14.53 -0.57 -2.33
N GLY A 37 14.68 -0.06 -3.55
CA GLY A 37 15.92 -0.19 -4.29
C GLY A 37 15.70 -0.72 -5.70
N PRO A 38 16.75 -0.67 -6.56
CA PRO A 38 16.64 -1.09 -7.95
C PRO A 38 16.29 -2.57 -8.06
N GLY A 39 15.45 -2.89 -9.04
CA GLY A 39 15.07 -4.27 -9.32
C GLY A 39 13.89 -4.77 -8.50
N THR A 40 13.44 -4.02 -7.51
CA THR A 40 12.31 -4.42 -6.67
C THR A 40 11.21 -3.37 -6.74
N VAL A 41 10.09 -3.73 -7.34
CA VAL A 41 8.95 -2.84 -7.49
C VAL A 41 7.90 -3.21 -6.46
N VAL A 42 7.48 -2.23 -5.65
CA VAL A 42 6.46 -2.45 -4.63
C VAL A 42 5.28 -1.50 -4.85
N PRO A 43 4.06 -1.92 -4.48
CA PRO A 43 2.90 -1.05 -4.63
C PRO A 43 2.99 0.16 -3.69
N LEU A 44 2.47 1.30 -4.14
CA LEU A 44 2.48 2.53 -3.36
C LEU A 44 1.30 2.52 -2.39
N ILE A 45 1.48 1.83 -1.29
CA ILE A 45 0.49 1.69 -0.22
C ILE A 45 1.12 2.19 1.07
N ALA A 46 0.40 2.99 1.83
CA ALA A 46 0.88 3.52 3.10
C ALA A 46 -0.19 3.31 4.18
N ALA A 47 0.24 2.93 5.36
CA ALA A 47 -0.64 2.77 6.52
C ALA A 47 -0.47 3.88 7.54
N ASP A 48 0.43 4.83 7.28
CA ASP A 48 0.65 5.97 8.16
C ASP A 48 1.13 7.19 7.36
N GLN A 49 1.18 8.33 8.03
CA GLN A 49 1.55 9.61 7.42
C GLN A 49 3.02 9.66 6.97
N ALA A 50 3.90 9.02 7.73
CA ALA A 50 5.32 9.04 7.38
C ALA A 50 5.58 8.31 6.07
N ARG A 51 4.98 7.13 5.90
CA ARG A 51 5.09 6.38 4.66
C ARG A 51 4.42 7.12 3.52
N LEU A 52 3.26 7.74 3.76
CA LEU A 52 2.57 8.54 2.76
C LEU A 52 3.49 9.63 2.20
N ARG A 53 4.16 10.39 3.08
CA ARG A 53 5.09 11.43 2.67
C ARG A 53 6.27 10.87 1.88
N ALA A 54 6.75 9.71 2.27
CA ALA A 54 7.87 9.07 1.57
C ALA A 54 7.48 8.63 0.16
N LEU A 55 6.21 8.29 -0.06
CA LEU A 55 5.74 7.82 -1.35
C LEU A 55 5.31 8.96 -2.31
N LEU A 56 5.02 10.14 -1.79
CA LEU A 56 4.58 11.26 -2.62
C LEU A 56 5.52 11.59 -3.77
N PRO A 57 6.85 11.69 -3.56
CA PRO A 57 7.77 11.96 -4.68
C PRO A 57 7.70 10.88 -5.77
N TRP A 58 7.53 9.63 -5.37
CA TRP A 58 7.40 8.53 -6.33
C TRP A 58 6.14 8.67 -7.18
N ALA A 59 5.02 9.03 -6.55
CA ALA A 59 3.77 9.26 -7.26
C ALA A 59 3.91 10.42 -8.26
N GLY A 60 4.56 11.50 -7.86
CA GLY A 60 4.83 12.63 -8.76
C GLY A 60 5.67 12.21 -9.96
N HIS A 61 6.68 11.40 -9.73
CA HIS A 61 7.54 10.90 -10.79
C HIS A 61 6.78 10.01 -11.77
N ILE A 62 5.91 9.14 -11.26
CA ILE A 62 5.06 8.29 -12.08
C ILE A 62 4.11 9.13 -12.94
N ALA A 63 3.51 10.18 -12.35
CA ALA A 63 2.62 11.06 -13.08
C ALA A 63 3.35 11.74 -14.24
N GLU A 64 4.57 12.23 -14.01
CA GLU A 64 5.38 12.86 -15.06
C GLU A 64 5.71 11.88 -16.17
N MET A 65 6.18 10.69 -15.81
CA MET A 65 6.62 9.71 -16.79
C MET A 65 5.48 9.11 -17.61
N SER A 66 4.34 8.87 -16.97
CA SER A 66 3.21 8.24 -17.65
C SER A 66 2.30 9.23 -18.35
N GLY A 67 2.34 10.50 -17.95
CA GLY A 67 1.40 11.51 -18.44
C GLY A 67 -0.01 11.31 -17.94
N LYS A 68 -0.20 10.43 -16.96
CA LYS A 68 -1.51 10.13 -16.40
C LYS A 68 -1.67 10.77 -15.03
N PRO A 69 -2.89 11.19 -14.67
CA PRO A 69 -3.14 11.66 -13.32
C PRO A 69 -3.02 10.52 -12.32
N ILE A 70 -2.46 10.81 -11.16
CA ILE A 70 -2.35 9.85 -10.06
C ILE A 70 -3.26 10.34 -8.95
N LYS A 71 -4.14 9.48 -8.48
CA LYS A 71 -5.04 9.81 -7.37
C LYS A 71 -4.51 9.21 -6.08
N LEU A 72 -4.65 9.97 -5.01
CA LEU A 72 -4.39 9.47 -3.66
C LEU A 72 -5.73 9.15 -3.02
N LEU A 73 -5.93 7.88 -2.70
CA LEU A 73 -7.15 7.42 -2.06
C LEU A 73 -6.87 7.05 -0.62
N THR A 74 -7.85 7.22 0.24
CA THR A 74 -7.75 6.77 1.62
C THR A 74 -8.93 5.85 1.93
N PHE A 75 -8.66 4.82 2.72
CA PHE A 75 -9.67 3.84 3.12
C PHE A 75 -9.74 3.84 4.64
N THR A 76 -10.92 4.10 5.18
CA THR A 76 -11.16 4.15 6.61
C THR A 76 -12.13 3.07 7.09
N SER A 77 -12.91 2.51 6.17
CA SER A 77 -13.81 1.39 6.47
C SER A 77 -13.09 0.07 6.26
N ARG A 78 -13.45 -0.91 7.05
CA ARG A 78 -12.87 -2.24 6.91
C ARG A 78 -13.93 -3.31 7.14
N ALA A 79 -13.68 -4.49 6.59
CA ALA A 79 -14.44 -5.68 6.91
C ALA A 79 -13.45 -6.79 7.25
N GLU A 80 -13.67 -7.47 8.35
CA GLU A 80 -12.84 -8.61 8.71
C GLU A 80 -13.39 -9.84 7.98
N LEU A 81 -12.56 -10.44 7.12
CA LEU A 81 -12.98 -11.57 6.32
C LEU A 81 -12.76 -12.90 7.02
N MET A 82 -11.67 -13.01 7.77
CA MET A 82 -11.37 -14.20 8.54
C MET A 82 -10.27 -13.88 9.55
N THR A 83 -10.13 -14.72 10.52
CA THR A 83 -9.02 -14.69 11.47
C THR A 83 -8.18 -15.94 11.25
N ILE A 84 -6.88 -15.77 11.10
CA ILE A 84 -5.95 -16.89 10.98
C ILE A 84 -5.25 -17.04 12.32
N THR A 85 -5.43 -18.20 12.93
CA THR A 85 -4.83 -18.52 14.23
C THR A 85 -3.63 -19.45 14.01
N PRO A 86 -2.82 -19.70 15.06
CA PRO A 86 -1.73 -20.68 14.93
C PRO A 86 -2.22 -22.07 14.52
N ASP A 87 -3.51 -22.39 14.76
CA ASP A 87 -4.10 -23.67 14.38
C ASP A 87 -4.70 -23.64 12.98
N GLY A 88 -4.74 -22.49 12.33
CA GLY A 88 -5.27 -22.33 11.00
C GLY A 88 -6.32 -21.23 10.92
N PRO A 89 -6.92 -21.02 9.71
CA PRO A 89 -7.92 -19.99 9.55
C PRO A 89 -9.22 -20.34 10.25
N ALA A 90 -9.84 -19.31 10.85
CA ALA A 90 -11.15 -19.44 11.48
C ALA A 90 -12.21 -18.88 10.54
N ALA A 91 -13.34 -19.58 10.41
CA ALA A 91 -14.44 -19.12 9.58
C ALA A 91 -15.13 -17.91 10.24
N GLN A 92 -15.60 -17.00 9.41
CA GLN A 92 -16.35 -15.81 9.85
C GLN A 92 -17.83 -16.14 9.91
#